data_f4aec8a145596a629ab963377864e827
#
_entry.id   f4aec8a145596a629ab963377864e827
#
_cell.length_a   1.000
_cell.length_b   1.000
_cell.length_c   1.000
_cell.angle_alpha   90.00
_cell.angle_beta   90.00
_cell.angle_gamma   90.00
#
_symmetry.space_group_name_H-M   'P 1'
#
loop_
_entity.id
_entity.type
_entity.pdbx_description
1 polymer ?
#
loop_
_entity_poly.entity_id
_entity_poly.type
_entity_poly.pdbx_seq_one_letter_code
_entity_poly.pdbx_strand_id
1 'polypeptide(L)'
;MKNDRNRVCPVGLANSLDGKIRKWLQNPQKILSPYVREGMTVLDVGCGPGFFSIESAKMVGKTGKVISADLQDGMLQKLSQRIGATDLEERIQLVKCEKDKINVSENIDFALAFFMVHEIPDKVPFFKELKFILKENGQILIVEPKLFHVSRKDFELTMRIAEDVGFKINQGPRLPLCWSAILKNA
;
A
#
# COMPACT_ATOMS: atom_id res chain seq x y z
N MET A 1 1.60 28.11 11.40
CA MET A 1 0.55 27.41 10.63
C MET A 1 1.18 26.92 9.33
N LYS A 2 1.63 25.65 9.26
CA LYS A 2 2.13 25.04 8.02
C LYS A 2 0.93 24.68 7.14
N ASN A 3 1.00 25.13 5.91
CA ASN A 3 -0.05 25.10 4.90
C ASN A 3 -0.44 23.64 4.55
N ASP A 4 -1.62 23.20 4.94
CA ASP A 4 -2.16 21.84 4.85
C ASP A 4 -2.60 21.42 3.42
N ARG A 5 -2.17 22.17 2.40
CA ARG A 5 -2.80 22.14 1.07
C ARG A 5 -2.28 21.07 0.09
N ASN A 6 -1.23 20.27 0.41
CA ASN A 6 -0.69 19.29 -0.55
C ASN A 6 -0.02 18.09 0.12
N ARG A 7 -0.77 17.33 0.95
CA ARG A 7 -0.23 16.07 1.52
C ARG A 7 -0.38 14.86 0.57
N VAL A 8 -1.33 14.91 -0.35
CA VAL A 8 -1.64 13.78 -1.25
C VAL A 8 -1.06 14.03 -2.63
N CYS A 9 -0.40 13.01 -3.22
CA CYS A 9 0.20 13.10 -4.54
C CYS A 9 -0.86 13.42 -5.61
N PRO A 10 -0.71 14.52 -6.40
CA PRO A 10 -1.73 14.90 -7.38
C PRO A 10 -1.89 13.86 -8.50
N VAL A 11 -3.15 13.60 -8.92
CA VAL A 11 -3.50 12.69 -10.04
C VAL A 11 -2.74 13.03 -11.33
N GLY A 12 -2.41 14.31 -11.56
CA GLY A 12 -1.64 14.75 -12.72
C GLY A 12 -0.22 14.19 -12.78
N LEU A 13 0.37 13.82 -11.63
CA LEU A 13 1.70 13.19 -11.55
C LEU A 13 1.65 11.66 -11.62
N ALA A 14 0.46 11.06 -11.77
CA ALA A 14 0.31 9.61 -11.83
C ALA A 14 1.20 8.93 -12.88
N ASN A 15 1.41 9.59 -14.04
CA ASN A 15 2.28 9.05 -15.10
C ASN A 15 3.76 9.00 -14.68
N SER A 16 4.22 9.90 -13.81
CA SER A 16 5.59 9.86 -13.26
C SER A 16 5.75 8.74 -12.24
N LEU A 17 4.64 8.34 -11.59
CA LEU A 17 4.62 7.22 -10.66
C LEU A 17 4.78 5.84 -11.33
N ASP A 18 4.75 5.79 -12.67
CA ASP A 18 4.79 4.55 -13.46
C ASP A 18 5.98 4.49 -14.43
N GLY A 19 6.92 5.44 -14.32
CA GLY A 19 8.06 5.57 -15.21
C GLY A 19 9.01 4.35 -15.22
N LYS A 20 9.71 4.12 -16.34
CA LYS A 20 10.72 3.04 -16.51
C LYS A 20 11.79 3.06 -15.42
N ILE A 21 12.20 4.25 -14.97
CA ILE A 21 13.18 4.46 -13.90
C ILE A 21 12.63 3.92 -12.57
N ARG A 22 11.34 4.17 -12.25
CA ARG A 22 10.71 3.62 -11.06
C ARG A 22 10.66 2.10 -11.10
N LYS A 23 10.30 1.49 -12.25
CA LYS A 23 10.30 0.03 -12.42
C LYS A 23 11.68 -0.58 -12.22
N TRP A 24 12.73 0.12 -12.61
CA TRP A 24 14.12 -0.31 -12.42
C TRP A 24 14.54 -0.24 -10.95
N LEU A 25 14.20 0.85 -10.25
CA LEU A 25 14.55 1.07 -8.83
C LEU A 25 13.64 0.29 -7.87
N GLN A 26 12.37 0.15 -8.22
CA GLN A 26 11.31 -0.40 -7.38
C GLN A 26 10.55 -1.49 -8.14
N ASN A 27 11.26 -2.53 -8.59
CA ASN A 27 10.66 -3.66 -9.31
C ASN A 27 9.55 -4.32 -8.46
N PRO A 28 8.25 -4.19 -8.83
CA PRO A 28 7.16 -4.66 -8.00
C PRO A 28 7.22 -6.16 -7.76
N GLN A 29 7.57 -6.95 -8.78
CA GLN A 29 7.68 -8.39 -8.67
C GLN A 29 8.73 -8.80 -7.64
N LYS A 30 9.92 -8.17 -7.66
CA LYS A 30 10.98 -8.46 -6.69
C LYS A 30 10.59 -8.07 -5.26
N ILE A 31 9.85 -6.96 -5.10
CA ILE A 31 9.41 -6.48 -3.79
C ILE A 31 8.31 -7.37 -3.22
N LEU A 32 7.38 -7.82 -4.06
CA LEU A 32 6.20 -8.59 -3.64
C LEU A 32 6.46 -10.09 -3.51
N SER A 33 7.37 -10.65 -4.33
CA SER A 33 7.59 -12.11 -4.39
C SER A 33 7.96 -12.78 -3.05
N PRO A 34 8.55 -12.12 -2.04
CA PRO A 34 8.71 -12.75 -0.74
C PRO A 34 7.41 -12.92 0.05
N TYR A 35 6.36 -12.16 -0.28
CA TYR A 35 5.16 -12.01 0.54
C TYR A 35 3.88 -12.50 -0.14
N VAL A 36 3.74 -12.30 -1.44
CA VAL A 36 2.52 -12.60 -2.20
C VAL A 36 2.61 -13.99 -2.82
N ARG A 37 1.55 -14.79 -2.68
CA ARG A 37 1.40 -16.15 -3.22
C ARG A 37 0.06 -16.29 -3.93
N GLU A 38 -0.06 -17.30 -4.77
CA GLU A 38 -1.32 -17.69 -5.41
C GLU A 38 -2.42 -17.95 -4.36
N GLY A 39 -3.64 -17.53 -4.65
CA GLY A 39 -4.82 -17.69 -3.79
C GLY A 39 -4.94 -16.67 -2.66
N MET A 40 -3.95 -15.78 -2.44
CA MET A 40 -4.02 -14.78 -1.39
C MET A 40 -4.99 -13.64 -1.71
N THR A 41 -5.56 -13.05 -0.64
CA THR A 41 -6.21 -11.74 -0.67
C THR A 41 -5.19 -10.68 -0.28
N VAL A 42 -4.87 -9.79 -1.21
CA VAL A 42 -3.86 -8.73 -1.06
C VAL A 42 -4.55 -7.37 -1.03
N LEU A 43 -4.18 -6.50 -0.09
CA LEU A 43 -4.61 -5.10 -0.02
C LEU A 43 -3.45 -4.18 -0.45
N ASP A 44 -3.68 -3.35 -1.44
CA ASP A 44 -2.79 -2.27 -1.88
C ASP A 44 -3.41 -0.93 -1.46
N VAL A 45 -2.92 -0.34 -0.35
CA VAL A 45 -3.45 0.91 0.21
C VAL A 45 -2.68 2.10 -0.35
N GLY A 46 -3.42 3.09 -0.89
CA GLY A 46 -2.83 4.17 -1.65
C GLY A 46 -2.30 3.65 -2.98
N CYS A 47 -3.11 2.82 -3.65
CA CYS A 47 -2.72 2.04 -4.83
C CYS A 47 -2.31 2.92 -6.03
N GLY A 48 -2.71 4.20 -6.04
CA GLY A 48 -2.49 5.10 -7.15
C GLY A 48 -3.03 4.53 -8.46
N PRO A 49 -2.31 4.66 -9.58
CA PRO A 49 -2.74 4.11 -10.87
C PRO A 49 -2.45 2.59 -11.00
N GLY A 50 -2.18 1.87 -9.89
CA GLY A 50 -2.06 0.41 -9.83
C GLY A 50 -0.67 -0.16 -10.11
N PHE A 51 0.40 0.56 -9.78
CA PHE A 51 1.77 0.10 -10.01
C PHE A 51 2.07 -1.26 -9.33
N PHE A 52 1.63 -1.43 -8.09
CA PHE A 52 1.74 -2.67 -7.34
C PHE A 52 0.52 -3.57 -7.49
N SER A 53 -0.69 -3.00 -7.60
CA SER A 53 -1.94 -3.76 -7.73
C SER A 53 -1.93 -4.71 -8.92
N ILE A 54 -1.49 -4.24 -10.09
CA ILE A 54 -1.44 -5.04 -11.33
C ILE A 54 -0.47 -6.22 -11.18
N GLU A 55 0.69 -6.01 -10.57
CA GLU A 55 1.65 -7.09 -10.35
C GLU A 55 1.17 -8.08 -9.28
N SER A 56 0.57 -7.57 -8.20
CA SER A 56 -0.08 -8.41 -7.18
C SER A 56 -1.15 -9.32 -7.80
N ALA A 57 -1.98 -8.78 -8.70
CA ALA A 57 -3.05 -9.55 -9.35
C ALA A 57 -2.54 -10.68 -10.26
N LYS A 58 -1.38 -10.49 -10.87
CA LYS A 58 -0.69 -11.58 -11.61
C LYS A 58 -0.21 -12.67 -10.66
N MET A 59 0.33 -12.28 -9.50
CA MET A 59 0.93 -13.20 -8.53
C MET A 59 -0.10 -13.99 -7.73
N VAL A 60 -1.24 -13.38 -7.38
CA VAL A 60 -2.30 -14.09 -6.65
C VAL A 60 -3.07 -15.08 -7.54
N GLY A 61 -2.89 -15.02 -8.86
CA GLY A 61 -3.52 -15.96 -9.80
C GLY A 61 -5.04 -15.82 -9.88
N LYS A 62 -5.70 -16.83 -10.46
CA LYS A 62 -7.15 -16.84 -10.67
C LYS A 62 -7.97 -17.07 -9.40
N THR A 63 -7.37 -17.65 -8.39
CA THR A 63 -8.03 -17.99 -7.11
C THR A 63 -7.83 -16.94 -6.03
N GLY A 64 -6.92 -15.98 -6.27
CA GLY A 64 -6.65 -14.89 -5.36
C GLY A 64 -7.35 -13.58 -5.77
N LYS A 65 -7.20 -12.56 -4.93
CA LYS A 65 -7.85 -11.26 -5.08
C LYS A 65 -6.94 -10.14 -4.65
N VAL A 66 -7.03 -8.99 -5.33
CA VAL A 66 -6.38 -7.75 -4.92
C VAL A 66 -7.43 -6.70 -4.64
N ILE A 67 -7.38 -6.11 -3.46
CA ILE A 67 -8.19 -4.96 -3.08
C ILE A 67 -7.30 -3.73 -3.25
N SER A 68 -7.63 -2.88 -4.21
CA SER A 68 -6.89 -1.66 -4.53
C SER A 68 -7.64 -0.46 -4.00
N ALA A 69 -7.13 0.11 -2.90
CA ALA A 69 -7.79 1.16 -2.16
C ALA A 69 -7.05 2.49 -2.33
N ASP A 70 -7.77 3.57 -2.70
CA ASP A 70 -7.20 4.91 -2.84
C ASP A 70 -8.19 6.00 -2.44
N LEU A 71 -7.65 7.12 -1.93
CA LEU A 71 -8.43 8.31 -1.56
C LEU A 71 -8.92 9.09 -2.79
N GLN A 72 -8.26 8.95 -3.94
CA GLN A 72 -8.52 9.77 -5.12
C GLN A 72 -9.24 8.95 -6.21
N ASP A 73 -10.48 9.38 -6.57
CA ASP A 73 -11.24 8.73 -7.65
C ASP A 73 -10.49 8.70 -8.98
N GLY A 74 -9.74 9.76 -9.28
CA GLY A 74 -8.93 9.83 -10.49
C GLY A 74 -7.80 8.78 -10.56
N MET A 75 -7.29 8.30 -9.42
CA MET A 75 -6.33 7.20 -9.36
C MET A 75 -7.03 5.87 -9.64
N LEU A 76 -8.17 5.61 -9.00
CA LEU A 76 -8.98 4.42 -9.23
C LEU A 76 -9.50 4.33 -10.68
N GLN A 77 -9.92 5.45 -11.27
CA GLN A 77 -10.31 5.51 -12.69
C GLN A 77 -9.14 5.15 -13.61
N LYS A 78 -7.93 5.65 -13.36
CA LYS A 78 -6.74 5.27 -14.13
C LYS A 78 -6.41 3.79 -14.00
N LEU A 79 -6.52 3.22 -12.80
CA LEU A 79 -6.34 1.79 -12.59
C LEU A 79 -7.41 0.99 -13.33
N SER A 80 -8.70 1.37 -13.22
CA SER A 80 -9.80 0.74 -13.95
C SER A 80 -9.56 0.72 -15.47
N GLN A 81 -9.15 1.85 -16.05
CA GLN A 81 -8.82 1.93 -17.48
C GLN A 81 -7.64 1.02 -17.89
N ARG A 82 -6.68 0.80 -17.00
CA ARG A 82 -5.51 -0.06 -17.27
C ARG A 82 -5.81 -1.55 -17.22
N ILE A 83 -6.76 -1.94 -16.38
CA ILE A 83 -7.14 -3.35 -16.22
C ILE A 83 -8.33 -3.74 -17.08
N GLY A 84 -9.13 -2.77 -17.54
CA GLY A 84 -10.30 -2.99 -18.38
C GLY A 84 -9.95 -3.83 -19.61
N ALA A 85 -10.81 -4.78 -19.95
CA ALA A 85 -10.63 -5.77 -21.02
C ALA A 85 -9.39 -6.68 -20.86
N THR A 86 -8.84 -6.79 -19.66
CA THR A 86 -7.80 -7.78 -19.31
C THR A 86 -8.36 -8.81 -18.34
N ASP A 87 -7.70 -9.97 -18.24
CA ASP A 87 -8.03 -11.00 -17.25
C ASP A 87 -7.76 -10.59 -15.79
N LEU A 88 -7.18 -9.43 -15.56
CA LEU A 88 -6.91 -8.86 -14.23
C LEU A 88 -8.12 -8.12 -13.66
N GLU A 89 -9.08 -7.71 -14.49
CA GLU A 89 -10.27 -6.97 -14.07
C GLU A 89 -11.07 -7.74 -13.02
N GLU A 90 -11.22 -9.05 -13.21
CA GLU A 90 -11.94 -9.92 -12.27
C GLU A 90 -11.21 -10.15 -10.95
N ARG A 91 -9.89 -9.88 -10.91
CA ARG A 91 -9.03 -10.11 -9.73
C ARG A 91 -8.82 -8.86 -8.89
N ILE A 92 -9.10 -7.67 -9.44
CA ILE A 92 -8.84 -6.39 -8.79
C ILE A 92 -10.16 -5.71 -8.42
N GLN A 93 -10.42 -5.61 -7.13
CA GLN A 93 -11.52 -4.82 -6.58
C GLN A 93 -11.03 -3.41 -6.26
N LEU A 94 -11.70 -2.40 -6.81
CA LEU A 94 -11.41 -1.00 -6.52
C LEU A 94 -12.23 -0.53 -5.31
N VAL A 95 -11.58 0.09 -4.33
CA VAL A 95 -12.21 0.60 -3.12
C VAL A 95 -11.86 2.07 -2.94
N LYS A 96 -12.89 2.89 -2.76
CA LYS A 96 -12.73 4.30 -2.41
C LYS A 96 -12.51 4.42 -0.90
N CYS A 97 -11.32 4.94 -0.52
CA CYS A 97 -11.03 5.31 0.86
C CYS A 97 -11.66 6.66 1.24
N GLU A 98 -11.84 6.84 2.52
CA GLU A 98 -12.05 8.14 3.16
C GLU A 98 -10.76 8.60 3.84
N LYS A 99 -10.72 9.84 4.35
CA LYS A 99 -9.49 10.39 4.98
C LYS A 99 -9.05 9.62 6.22
N ASP A 100 -10.00 8.99 6.90
CA ASP A 100 -9.84 8.28 8.16
C ASP A 100 -10.28 6.82 8.12
N LYS A 101 -10.65 6.33 6.91
CA LYS A 101 -11.16 4.97 6.74
C LYS A 101 -10.75 4.33 5.42
N ILE A 102 -10.25 3.10 5.48
CA ILE A 102 -9.87 2.32 4.29
C ILE A 102 -11.09 1.77 3.57
N ASN A 103 -12.20 1.54 4.29
CA ASN A 103 -13.45 0.96 3.78
C ASN A 103 -13.31 -0.49 3.28
N VAL A 104 -12.43 -1.27 3.89
CA VAL A 104 -12.23 -2.69 3.62
C VAL A 104 -12.67 -3.50 4.83
N SER A 105 -13.50 -4.52 4.61
CA SER A 105 -13.98 -5.42 5.67
C SER A 105 -13.54 -6.88 5.48
N GLU A 106 -12.96 -7.21 4.33
CA GLU A 106 -12.48 -8.55 4.02
C GLU A 106 -11.17 -8.85 4.76
N ASN A 107 -11.03 -10.10 5.24
CA ASN A 107 -9.78 -10.56 5.82
C ASN A 107 -8.68 -10.70 4.75
N ILE A 108 -7.53 -10.10 4.98
CA ILE A 108 -6.40 -10.05 4.06
C ILE A 108 -5.22 -10.88 4.53
N ASP A 109 -4.51 -11.48 3.59
CA ASP A 109 -3.27 -12.22 3.84
C ASP A 109 -2.05 -11.30 3.86
N PHE A 110 -2.07 -10.27 3.02
CA PHE A 110 -0.99 -9.31 2.90
C PHE A 110 -1.52 -7.92 2.59
N ALA A 111 -0.94 -6.89 3.21
CA ALA A 111 -1.15 -5.50 2.83
C ALA A 111 0.14 -4.83 2.42
N LEU A 112 0.06 -3.96 1.42
CA LEU A 112 1.11 -3.04 1.02
C LEU A 112 0.65 -1.61 1.28
N ALA A 113 1.48 -0.83 1.98
CA ALA A 113 1.35 0.62 2.10
C ALA A 113 2.66 1.26 1.61
N PHE A 114 2.67 1.69 0.35
CA PHE A 114 3.88 2.14 -0.33
C PHE A 114 3.83 3.64 -0.64
N PHE A 115 4.63 4.43 0.08
CA PHE A 115 4.74 5.89 -0.05
C PHE A 115 3.43 6.64 0.23
N MET A 116 2.67 6.19 1.25
CA MET A 116 1.38 6.80 1.55
C MET A 116 1.12 7.04 3.05
N VAL A 117 1.79 6.30 3.98
CA VAL A 117 1.49 6.41 5.42
C VAL A 117 1.86 7.79 5.97
N HIS A 118 2.87 8.46 5.39
CA HIS A 118 3.23 9.82 5.77
C HIS A 118 2.15 10.87 5.43
N GLU A 119 1.26 10.56 4.50
CA GLU A 119 0.14 11.43 4.11
C GLU A 119 -1.04 11.33 5.09
N ILE A 120 -1.10 10.29 5.93
CA ILE A 120 -2.19 10.04 6.88
C ILE A 120 -2.04 10.95 8.10
N PRO A 121 -3.04 11.81 8.39
CA PRO A 121 -2.99 12.73 9.53
C PRO A 121 -2.99 12.01 10.88
N ASP A 122 -3.93 11.08 11.08
CA ASP A 122 -4.02 10.24 12.28
C ASP A 122 -3.81 8.77 11.90
N LYS A 123 -2.68 8.22 12.36
CA LYS A 123 -2.27 6.85 12.02
C LYS A 123 -2.89 5.79 12.94
N VAL A 124 -3.44 6.19 14.08
CA VAL A 124 -4.01 5.22 15.05
C VAL A 124 -5.25 4.51 14.48
N PRO A 125 -6.26 5.22 13.94
CA PRO A 125 -7.40 4.57 13.29
C PRO A 125 -6.97 3.69 12.11
N PHE A 126 -6.05 4.18 11.27
CA PHE A 126 -5.52 3.44 10.13
C PHE A 126 -4.90 2.10 10.53
N PHE A 127 -4.02 2.07 11.54
CA PHE A 127 -3.43 0.83 12.00
C PHE A 127 -4.44 -0.08 12.70
N LYS A 128 -5.42 0.46 13.42
CA LYS A 128 -6.50 -0.33 14.02
C LYS A 128 -7.35 -1.03 12.96
N GLU A 129 -7.69 -0.32 11.87
CA GLU A 129 -8.45 -0.90 10.76
C GLU A 129 -7.65 -2.00 10.05
N LEU A 130 -6.37 -1.76 9.74
CA LEU A 130 -5.48 -2.78 9.19
C LEU A 130 -5.35 -4.01 10.10
N LYS A 131 -5.24 -3.80 11.41
CA LYS A 131 -5.16 -4.90 12.37
C LYS A 131 -6.44 -5.74 12.40
N PHE A 132 -7.60 -5.09 12.31
CA PHE A 132 -8.88 -5.75 12.33
C PHE A 132 -9.08 -6.69 11.13
N ILE A 133 -8.62 -6.29 9.96
CA ILE A 133 -8.78 -7.07 8.71
C ILE A 133 -7.61 -8.02 8.42
N LEU A 134 -6.48 -7.89 9.13
CA LEU A 134 -5.31 -8.74 8.90
C LEU A 134 -5.52 -10.13 9.50
N LYS A 135 -5.40 -11.18 8.69
CA LYS A 135 -5.42 -12.57 9.16
C LYS A 135 -4.31 -12.82 10.19
N GLU A 136 -4.44 -13.83 11.01
CA GLU A 136 -3.50 -14.19 12.08
C GLU A 136 -2.05 -14.29 11.58
N ASN A 137 -1.82 -14.98 10.45
CA ASN A 137 -0.51 -15.11 9.81
C ASN A 137 -0.23 -14.04 8.75
N GLY A 138 -1.09 -13.03 8.65
CA GLY A 138 -0.97 -11.95 7.68
C GLY A 138 0.20 -11.04 7.97
N GLN A 139 0.63 -10.29 6.95
CA GLN A 139 1.74 -9.35 7.03
C GLN A 139 1.39 -8.04 6.35
N ILE A 140 1.94 -6.95 6.86
CA ILE A 140 1.84 -5.63 6.24
C ILE A 140 3.25 -5.16 5.91
N LEU A 141 3.51 -4.82 4.65
CA LEU A 141 4.75 -4.15 4.24
C LEU A 141 4.49 -2.65 4.16
N ILE A 142 5.20 -1.89 4.99
CA ILE A 142 5.23 -0.43 4.92
C ILE A 142 6.54 -0.01 4.29
N VAL A 143 6.47 0.86 3.28
CA VAL A 143 7.63 1.46 2.61
C VAL A 143 7.42 2.97 2.52
N GLU A 144 8.40 3.74 2.99
CA GLU A 144 8.35 5.20 2.99
C GLU A 144 9.61 5.83 2.37
N PRO A 145 9.50 6.94 1.61
CA PRO A 145 10.63 7.57 0.96
C PRO A 145 11.52 8.32 1.97
N LYS A 146 12.85 8.13 1.90
CA LYS A 146 13.81 8.83 2.76
C LYS A 146 14.00 10.29 2.40
N LEU A 147 14.12 10.57 1.09
CA LEU A 147 14.50 11.89 0.61
C LEU A 147 13.30 12.85 0.59
N PHE A 148 13.44 14.00 1.28
CA PHE A 148 12.53 15.14 1.29
C PHE A 148 11.13 14.91 1.92
N HIS A 149 10.74 13.67 2.24
CA HIS A 149 9.39 13.36 2.71
C HIS A 149 9.35 12.82 4.13
N VAL A 150 10.12 11.76 4.43
CA VAL A 150 10.05 11.08 5.72
C VAL A 150 11.43 10.99 6.36
N SER A 151 11.62 11.68 7.49
CA SER A 151 12.84 11.53 8.29
C SER A 151 12.85 10.17 9.00
N ARG A 152 14.05 9.73 9.43
CA ARG A 152 14.19 8.51 10.25
C ARG A 152 13.32 8.59 11.50
N LYS A 153 13.32 9.74 12.16
CA LYS A 153 12.53 9.98 13.37
C LYS A 153 11.03 9.83 13.13
N ASP A 154 10.52 10.37 12.01
CA ASP A 154 9.08 10.28 11.68
C ASP A 154 8.69 8.83 11.33
N PHE A 155 9.58 8.10 10.65
CA PHE A 155 9.36 6.69 10.37
C PHE A 155 9.33 5.86 11.67
N GLU A 156 10.31 6.05 12.56
CA GLU A 156 10.37 5.39 13.87
C GLU A 156 9.14 5.72 14.74
N LEU A 157 8.67 6.98 14.71
CA LEU A 157 7.43 7.37 15.39
C LEU A 157 6.21 6.64 14.81
N THR A 158 6.13 6.53 13.49
CA THR A 158 5.07 5.77 12.82
C THR A 158 5.07 4.31 13.23
N MET A 159 6.26 3.68 13.33
CA MET A 159 6.38 2.30 13.78
C MET A 159 5.96 2.12 15.25
N ARG A 160 6.32 3.06 16.14
CA ARG A 160 5.84 3.04 17.54
C ARG A 160 4.31 3.10 17.64
N ILE A 161 3.67 3.95 16.84
CA ILE A 161 2.20 3.99 16.80
C ILE A 161 1.62 2.62 16.39
N ALA A 162 2.25 1.94 15.43
CA ALA A 162 1.83 0.60 15.04
C ALA A 162 2.05 -0.44 16.16
N GLU A 163 3.18 -0.35 16.89
CA GLU A 163 3.44 -1.18 18.08
C GLU A 163 2.41 -0.95 19.18
N ASP A 164 2.05 0.31 19.48
CA ASP A 164 1.06 0.68 20.48
C ASP A 164 -0.35 0.15 20.13
N VAL A 165 -0.65 0.02 18.81
CA VAL A 165 -1.87 -0.64 18.32
C VAL A 165 -1.80 -2.17 18.45
N GLY A 166 -0.61 -2.73 18.71
CA GLY A 166 -0.39 -4.16 18.95
C GLY A 166 0.12 -4.92 17.72
N PHE A 167 0.92 -4.27 16.87
CA PHE A 167 1.71 -4.97 15.86
C PHE A 167 3.11 -5.28 16.39
N LYS A 168 3.66 -6.42 15.96
CA LYS A 168 5.08 -6.72 16.06
C LYS A 168 5.80 -6.19 14.83
N ILE A 169 6.81 -5.35 15.03
CA ILE A 169 7.59 -4.73 13.96
C ILE A 169 8.83 -5.56 13.66
N ASN A 170 9.03 -5.89 12.40
CA ASN A 170 10.23 -6.55 11.89
C ASN A 170 10.89 -5.68 10.82
N GLN A 171 12.19 -5.90 10.61
CA GLN A 171 12.90 -5.21 9.54
C GLN A 171 12.32 -5.59 8.18
N GLY A 172 11.98 -4.57 7.37
CA GLY A 172 11.55 -4.76 6.00
C GLY A 172 12.71 -4.97 5.01
N PRO A 173 12.40 -5.19 3.73
CA PRO A 173 13.39 -5.36 2.67
C PRO A 173 14.23 -4.10 2.51
N ARG A 174 15.52 -4.28 2.19
CA ARG A 174 16.42 -3.15 1.87
C ARG A 174 16.09 -2.60 0.48
N LEU A 175 15.44 -1.44 0.45
CA LEU A 175 15.08 -0.75 -0.79
C LEU A 175 15.88 0.55 -0.91
N PRO A 176 16.40 0.88 -2.12
CA PRO A 176 17.14 2.12 -2.32
C PRO A 176 16.31 3.34 -1.91
N LEU A 177 16.89 4.23 -1.11
CA LEU A 177 16.29 5.51 -0.68
C LEU A 177 14.93 5.36 0.04
N CYS A 178 14.67 4.20 0.66
CA CYS A 178 13.43 3.94 1.38
C CYS A 178 13.70 3.48 2.83
N TRP A 179 12.75 3.80 3.72
CA TRP A 179 12.53 3.12 4.98
C TRP A 179 11.53 1.98 4.74
N SER A 180 11.70 0.85 5.37
CA SER A 180 10.74 -0.24 5.26
C SER A 180 10.62 -1.05 6.54
N ALA A 181 9.42 -1.54 6.82
CA ALA A 181 9.13 -2.42 7.94
C ALA A 181 8.07 -3.45 7.54
N ILE A 182 8.12 -4.62 8.18
CA ILE A 182 7.07 -5.64 8.14
C ILE A 182 6.36 -5.64 9.47
N LEU A 183 5.04 -5.47 9.43
CA LEU A 183 4.16 -5.59 10.58
C LEU A 183 3.47 -6.94 10.57
N LYS A 184 3.32 -7.56 11.74
CA LYS A 184 2.55 -8.79 11.98
C LYS A 184 1.68 -8.60 13.21
N ASN A 185 0.60 -9.37 13.33
CA ASN A 185 -0.12 -9.43 14.59
C ASN A 185 0.82 -9.93 15.71
N ALA A 186 0.75 -9.26 16.89
CA ALA A 186 1.53 -9.64 18.09
C ALA A 186 0.90 -10.85 18.77
#